data_9f9c9b5305d59669b4a4bd83273b8f73
#
_entry.id   9f9c9b5305d59669b4a4bd83273b8f73
#
_cell.length_a   1.000
_cell.length_b   1.000
_cell.length_c   1.000
_cell.angle_alpha   90.00
_cell.angle_beta   90.00
_cell.angle_gamma   90.00
#
_symmetry.space_group_name_H-M   'P 1'
#
loop_
_entity.id
_entity.type
_entity.pdbx_description
1 polymer ?
#
loop_
_entity_poly.entity_id
_entity_poly.type
_entity_poly.pdbx_seq_one_letter_code
_entity_poly.pdbx_strand_id
1 'polypeptide(L)'
;MKRILDLDDFDERAKDVSDYLCFLRDLEQGEILLSKDGAISKIDPELDKSLKATGFLLLYNLVESTMRNAIQSIFDEISKKGVSFDKLRIEIKRIILQNVRKRDVDKVLEEITIISLDMIKYGFSRDDLFSGNVDAREIKEIAKK
;
A
#
# COMPACT_ATOMS: atom_id res chain seq x y z
N MET A 1 -7.74 4.00 23.41
CA MET A 1 -7.85 4.51 22.01
C MET A 1 -7.23 3.44 21.12
N LYS A 2 -8.04 2.62 20.44
CA LYS A 2 -7.52 1.58 19.54
C LYS A 2 -6.85 2.28 18.35
N ARG A 3 -5.59 1.98 18.08
CA ARG A 3 -4.86 2.57 16.94
C ARG A 3 -5.61 2.26 15.66
N ILE A 4 -5.79 3.25 14.81
CA ILE A 4 -6.52 3.16 13.52
C ILE A 4 -5.72 2.32 12.51
N LEU A 5 -4.40 2.22 12.68
CA LEU A 5 -3.49 1.39 11.91
C LEU A 5 -3.03 0.21 12.75
N ASP A 6 -3.08 -0.98 12.18
CA ASP A 6 -2.37 -2.14 12.69
C ASP A 6 -0.88 -1.94 12.39
N LEU A 7 -0.19 -1.31 13.36
CA LEU A 7 1.24 -1.01 13.22
C LEU A 7 2.10 -2.26 13.43
N ASP A 8 1.54 -3.31 14.03
CA ASP A 8 2.30 -4.53 14.31
C ASP A 8 2.71 -5.23 13.01
N ASP A 9 1.80 -5.31 12.00
CA ASP A 9 2.11 -5.81 10.65
C ASP A 9 3.13 -4.92 9.91
N PHE A 10 3.04 -3.59 10.09
CA PHE A 10 4.03 -2.68 9.50
C PHE A 10 5.41 -2.87 10.13
N ASP A 11 5.48 -2.93 11.45
CA ASP A 11 6.75 -3.02 12.17
C ASP A 11 7.47 -4.34 11.84
N GLU A 12 6.74 -5.46 11.73
CA GLU A 12 7.27 -6.76 11.31
C GLU A 12 7.85 -6.69 9.89
N ARG A 13 7.08 -6.20 8.92
CA ARG A 13 7.53 -6.07 7.53
C ARG A 13 8.66 -5.07 7.37
N ALA A 14 8.62 -3.96 8.09
CA ALA A 14 9.69 -2.96 8.07
C ALA A 14 11.00 -3.54 8.61
N LYS A 15 10.92 -4.38 9.63
CA LYS A 15 12.06 -5.11 10.15
C LYS A 15 12.64 -6.05 9.10
N ASP A 16 11.82 -6.88 8.44
CA ASP A 16 12.29 -7.81 7.41
C ASP A 16 13.01 -7.07 6.26
N VAL A 17 12.44 -5.95 5.82
CA VAL A 17 13.06 -5.10 4.79
C VAL A 17 14.38 -4.51 5.30
N SER A 18 14.41 -4.04 6.53
CA SER A 18 15.63 -3.49 7.17
C SER A 18 16.72 -4.54 7.27
N ASP A 19 16.38 -5.75 7.72
CA ASP A 19 17.32 -6.85 7.85
C ASP A 19 17.92 -7.24 6.48
N TYR A 20 17.08 -7.26 5.43
CA TYR A 20 17.55 -7.51 4.06
C TYR A 20 18.51 -6.40 3.57
N LEU A 21 18.19 -5.14 3.81
CA LEU A 21 19.04 -4.01 3.40
C LEU A 21 20.36 -3.99 4.19
N CYS A 22 20.34 -4.33 5.47
CA CYS A 22 21.54 -4.52 6.27
C CYS A 22 22.42 -5.64 5.68
N PHE A 23 21.82 -6.78 5.35
CA PHE A 23 22.56 -7.87 4.69
C PHE A 23 23.23 -7.41 3.38
N LEU A 24 22.52 -6.65 2.53
CA LEU A 24 23.11 -6.12 1.29
C LEU A 24 24.28 -5.19 1.55
N ARG A 25 24.14 -4.29 2.52
CA ARG A 25 25.21 -3.37 2.92
C ARG A 25 26.44 -4.14 3.41
N ASP A 26 26.25 -5.10 4.29
CA ASP A 26 27.32 -5.88 4.90
C ASP A 26 28.04 -6.75 3.84
N LEU A 27 27.27 -7.23 2.84
CA LEU A 27 27.82 -7.92 1.67
C LEU A 27 28.67 -7.00 0.77
N GLU A 28 28.23 -5.77 0.53
CA GLU A 28 28.99 -4.76 -0.23
C GLU A 28 30.28 -4.34 0.50
N GLN A 29 30.21 -4.19 1.81
CA GLN A 29 31.35 -3.80 2.64
C GLN A 29 32.35 -4.94 2.84
N GLY A 30 31.97 -6.17 2.44
CA GLY A 30 32.81 -7.36 2.62
C GLY A 30 32.82 -7.92 4.04
N GLU A 31 31.86 -7.47 4.87
CA GLU A 31 31.66 -8.01 6.22
C GLU A 31 31.02 -9.42 6.16
N ILE A 32 30.26 -9.69 5.11
CA ILE A 32 29.73 -11.01 4.79
C ILE A 32 30.45 -11.54 3.55
N LEU A 33 30.98 -12.75 3.65
CA LEU A 33 31.69 -13.43 2.60
C LEU A 33 30.86 -14.61 2.08
N LEU A 34 30.74 -14.72 0.76
CA LEU A 34 30.09 -15.85 0.12
C LEU A 34 31.11 -16.98 -0.09
N SER A 35 30.75 -18.20 0.31
CA SER A 35 31.53 -19.40 0.06
C SER A 35 30.78 -20.32 -0.86
N LYS A 36 31.46 -20.77 -1.95
CA LYS A 36 30.98 -21.83 -2.84
C LYS A 36 32.03 -22.90 -2.95
N ASP A 37 31.68 -24.14 -2.69
CA ASP A 37 32.57 -25.30 -2.76
C ASP A 37 33.83 -25.13 -1.87
N GLY A 38 33.69 -24.47 -0.73
CA GLY A 38 34.81 -24.20 0.20
C GLY A 38 35.73 -23.05 -0.18
N ALA A 39 35.51 -22.41 -1.34
CA ALA A 39 36.26 -21.24 -1.77
C ALA A 39 35.46 -19.94 -1.50
N ILE A 40 36.12 -18.94 -0.92
CA ILE A 40 35.56 -17.62 -0.74
C ILE A 40 35.61 -16.92 -2.09
N SER A 41 34.47 -16.44 -2.56
CA SER A 41 34.36 -15.70 -3.81
C SER A 41 33.65 -14.37 -3.61
N LYS A 42 34.01 -13.39 -4.42
CA LYS A 42 33.22 -12.16 -4.53
C LYS A 42 31.87 -12.48 -5.19
N ILE A 43 30.86 -11.70 -4.83
CA ILE A 43 29.55 -11.80 -5.45
C ILE A 43 29.67 -11.53 -6.97
N ASP A 44 28.93 -12.33 -7.74
CA ASP A 44 28.76 -12.07 -9.16
C ASP A 44 28.06 -10.72 -9.38
N PRO A 45 28.57 -9.84 -10.29
CA PRO A 45 27.98 -8.51 -10.50
C PRO A 45 26.51 -8.53 -10.94
N GLU A 46 26.06 -9.53 -11.66
CA GLU A 46 24.65 -9.65 -12.08
C GLU A 46 23.77 -10.10 -10.90
N LEU A 47 24.30 -10.96 -10.05
CA LEU A 47 23.63 -11.34 -8.80
C LEU A 47 23.51 -10.14 -7.86
N ASP A 48 24.58 -9.34 -7.72
CA ASP A 48 24.56 -8.10 -6.92
C ASP A 48 23.47 -7.13 -7.38
N LYS A 49 23.39 -6.88 -8.69
CA LYS A 49 22.31 -6.05 -9.27
C LYS A 49 20.93 -6.61 -8.97
N SER A 50 20.77 -7.93 -9.09
CA SER A 50 19.49 -8.60 -8.84
C SER A 50 19.08 -8.49 -7.37
N LEU A 51 20.00 -8.63 -6.44
CA LEU A 51 19.76 -8.46 -5.01
C LEU A 51 19.37 -7.02 -4.68
N LYS A 52 20.05 -6.03 -5.26
CA LYS A 52 19.69 -4.61 -5.10
C LYS A 52 18.31 -4.29 -5.67
N ALA A 53 18.00 -4.81 -6.84
CA ALA A 53 16.66 -4.66 -7.43
C ALA A 53 15.57 -5.27 -6.53
N THR A 54 15.85 -6.42 -5.92
CA THR A 54 14.95 -7.05 -4.94
C THR A 54 14.77 -6.16 -3.71
N GLY A 55 15.82 -5.51 -3.20
CA GLY A 55 15.72 -4.55 -2.11
C GLY A 55 14.78 -3.39 -2.42
N PHE A 56 14.86 -2.82 -3.63
CA PHE A 56 13.93 -1.78 -4.07
C PHE A 56 12.49 -2.29 -4.17
N LEU A 57 12.29 -3.52 -4.66
CA LEU A 57 10.96 -4.13 -4.74
C LEU A 57 10.35 -4.35 -3.34
N LEU A 58 11.15 -4.79 -2.38
CA LEU A 58 10.71 -4.95 -0.99
C LEU A 58 10.31 -3.62 -0.36
N LEU A 59 11.11 -2.55 -0.57
CA LEU A 59 10.76 -1.20 -0.13
C LEU A 59 9.47 -0.70 -0.78
N TYR A 60 9.33 -0.89 -2.09
CA TYR A 60 8.11 -0.53 -2.81
C TYR A 60 6.89 -1.25 -2.23
N ASN A 61 6.97 -2.56 -2.04
CA ASN A 61 5.88 -3.36 -1.48
C ASN A 61 5.53 -2.94 -0.05
N LEU A 62 6.51 -2.57 0.77
CA LEU A 62 6.29 -2.05 2.12
C LEU A 62 5.48 -0.75 2.07
N VAL A 63 5.89 0.21 1.24
CA VAL A 63 5.18 1.50 1.08
C VAL A 63 3.77 1.27 0.55
N GLU A 64 3.62 0.47 -0.50
CA GLU A 64 2.32 0.18 -1.12
C GLU A 64 1.35 -0.46 -0.12
N SER A 65 1.78 -1.53 0.58
CA SER A 65 0.94 -2.22 1.55
C SER A 65 0.55 -1.31 2.72
N THR A 66 1.49 -0.50 3.21
CA THR A 66 1.23 0.47 4.29
C THR A 66 0.19 1.50 3.88
N MET A 67 0.32 2.07 2.68
CA MET A 67 -0.64 3.05 2.17
C MET A 67 -2.03 2.44 1.97
N ARG A 68 -2.10 1.23 1.40
CA ARG A 68 -3.37 0.50 1.24
C ARG A 68 -4.05 0.25 2.59
N ASN A 69 -3.31 -0.26 3.57
CA ASN A 69 -3.83 -0.54 4.90
C ASN A 69 -4.28 0.74 5.62
N ALA A 70 -3.53 1.84 5.49
CA ALA A 70 -3.89 3.13 6.05
C ALA A 70 -5.22 3.64 5.50
N ILE A 71 -5.37 3.61 4.17
CA ILE A 71 -6.61 4.06 3.51
C ILE A 71 -7.78 3.15 3.89
N GLN A 72 -7.59 1.83 3.87
CA GLN A 72 -8.60 0.88 4.29
C GLN A 72 -9.08 1.17 5.73
N SER A 73 -8.14 1.37 6.66
CA SER A 73 -8.44 1.67 8.06
C SER A 73 -9.25 2.96 8.23
N ILE A 74 -8.99 3.98 7.40
CA ILE A 74 -9.78 5.23 7.41
C ILE A 74 -11.23 4.94 7.01
N PHE A 75 -11.45 4.19 5.91
CA PHE A 75 -12.80 3.89 5.44
C PHE A 75 -13.55 2.95 6.38
N ASP A 76 -12.85 1.97 6.97
CA ASP A 76 -13.43 1.08 7.98
C ASP A 76 -13.90 1.86 9.21
N GLU A 77 -13.11 2.83 9.67
CA GLU A 77 -13.47 3.66 10.82
C GLU A 77 -14.63 4.62 10.50
N ILE A 78 -14.66 5.21 9.32
CA ILE A 78 -15.77 6.04 8.84
C ILE A 78 -17.06 5.20 8.79
N SER A 79 -17.00 4.02 8.22
CA SER A 79 -18.13 3.08 8.12
C SER A 79 -18.61 2.64 9.47
N LYS A 80 -17.69 2.25 10.36
CA LYS A 80 -17.98 1.80 11.72
C LYS A 80 -18.62 2.87 12.60
N LYS A 81 -18.24 4.14 12.41
CA LYS A 81 -18.81 5.27 13.11
C LYS A 81 -20.13 5.75 12.50
N GLY A 82 -20.57 5.18 11.38
CA GLY A 82 -21.78 5.61 10.69
C GLY A 82 -21.71 7.08 10.25
N VAL A 83 -20.53 7.56 9.86
CA VAL A 83 -20.38 8.96 9.43
C VAL A 83 -21.08 9.14 8.10
N SER A 84 -22.07 10.03 8.05
CA SER A 84 -22.78 10.30 6.80
C SER A 84 -21.91 11.06 5.79
N PHE A 85 -22.17 10.82 4.50
CA PHE A 85 -21.39 11.37 3.41
C PHE A 85 -21.25 12.89 3.43
N ASP A 86 -22.29 13.61 3.85
CA ASP A 86 -22.29 15.08 3.95
C ASP A 86 -21.25 15.62 4.93
N LYS A 87 -20.93 14.87 5.98
CA LYS A 87 -19.97 15.23 7.02
C LYS A 87 -18.51 14.90 6.66
N LEU A 88 -18.30 14.19 5.56
CA LEU A 88 -16.94 13.85 5.11
C LEU A 88 -16.21 15.05 4.54
N ARG A 89 -14.90 15.07 4.66
CA ARG A 89 -14.04 16.02 3.98
C ARG A 89 -14.16 15.87 2.46
N ILE A 90 -13.96 16.95 1.74
CA ILE A 90 -14.14 16.99 0.28
C ILE A 90 -13.22 15.99 -0.45
N GLU A 91 -12.02 15.76 0.06
CA GLU A 91 -11.05 14.83 -0.51
C GLU A 91 -11.57 13.39 -0.47
N ILE A 92 -12.15 12.98 0.68
CA ILE A 92 -12.75 11.66 0.85
C ILE A 92 -13.99 11.50 -0.03
N LYS A 93 -14.84 12.54 -0.09
CA LYS A 93 -16.00 12.57 -0.99
C LYS A 93 -15.61 12.34 -2.45
N ARG A 94 -14.51 12.97 -2.89
CA ARG A 94 -14.00 12.80 -4.25
C ARG A 94 -13.55 11.37 -4.53
N ILE A 95 -12.81 10.74 -3.62
CA ILE A 95 -12.38 9.35 -3.74
C ILE A 95 -13.59 8.42 -3.89
N ILE A 96 -14.61 8.57 -3.01
CA ILE A 96 -15.83 7.79 -3.06
C ILE A 96 -16.54 7.95 -4.41
N LEU A 97 -16.72 9.20 -4.86
CA LEU A 97 -17.42 9.48 -6.13
C LEU A 97 -16.63 8.99 -7.35
N GLN A 98 -15.29 9.06 -7.32
CA GLN A 98 -14.46 8.53 -8.39
C GLN A 98 -14.59 7.00 -8.49
N ASN A 99 -14.67 6.31 -7.36
CA ASN A 99 -14.84 4.86 -7.34
C ASN A 99 -16.24 4.45 -7.81
N VAL A 100 -17.28 5.18 -7.41
CA VAL A 100 -18.64 4.97 -7.93
C VAL A 100 -18.69 5.16 -9.46
N ARG A 101 -18.02 6.19 -9.98
CA ARG A 101 -17.97 6.47 -11.42
C ARG A 101 -17.30 5.36 -12.26
N LYS A 102 -16.36 4.62 -11.67
CA LYS A 102 -15.67 3.51 -12.35
C LYS A 102 -16.52 2.25 -12.45
N ARG A 103 -17.64 2.17 -11.73
CA ARG A 103 -18.53 1.00 -11.72
C ARG A 103 -19.53 1.04 -12.85
N ASP A 104 -20.03 -0.14 -13.20
CA ASP A 104 -21.10 -0.31 -14.16
C ASP A 104 -22.38 0.39 -13.67
N VAL A 105 -22.98 1.23 -14.53
CA VAL A 105 -24.17 2.02 -14.20
C VAL A 105 -25.35 1.13 -13.81
N ASP A 106 -25.52 -0.02 -14.47
CA ASP A 106 -26.62 -0.93 -14.18
C ASP A 106 -26.50 -1.56 -12.79
N LYS A 107 -25.29 -1.94 -12.39
CA LYS A 107 -25.00 -2.40 -11.02
C LYS A 107 -25.19 -1.30 -9.97
N VAL A 108 -24.86 -0.06 -10.33
CA VAL A 108 -25.09 1.09 -9.45
C VAL A 108 -26.57 1.35 -9.27
N LEU A 109 -27.38 1.22 -10.32
CA LEU A 109 -28.84 1.42 -10.26
C LEU A 109 -29.54 0.35 -9.42
N GLU A 110 -29.15 -0.93 -9.51
CA GLU A 110 -29.69 -2.00 -8.68
C GLU A 110 -29.42 -1.77 -7.19
N GLU A 111 -28.27 -1.19 -6.85
CA GLU A 111 -27.81 -0.97 -5.50
C GLU A 111 -28.08 0.44 -4.96
N ILE A 112 -28.63 1.36 -5.79
CA ILE A 112 -28.82 2.77 -5.43
C ILE A 112 -29.77 2.93 -4.23
N THR A 113 -30.68 1.99 -4.06
CA THR A 113 -31.61 1.95 -2.92
C THR A 113 -30.86 1.69 -1.60
N ILE A 114 -29.74 0.99 -1.67
CA ILE A 114 -28.84 0.69 -0.56
C ILE A 114 -27.82 1.83 -0.37
N ILE A 115 -27.44 2.51 -1.45
CA ILE A 115 -26.46 3.60 -1.50
C ILE A 115 -26.85 4.78 -0.62
N SER A 116 -28.14 5.09 -0.48
CA SER A 116 -28.60 6.19 0.37
C SER A 116 -28.21 6.03 1.83
N LEU A 117 -28.00 4.78 2.28
CA LEU A 117 -27.61 4.44 3.64
C LEU A 117 -26.13 4.10 3.77
N ASP A 118 -25.45 3.67 2.68
CA ASP A 118 -24.12 3.10 2.75
C ASP A 118 -23.19 3.50 1.58
N MET A 119 -23.32 4.75 1.11
CA MET A 119 -22.51 5.30 0.02
C MET A 119 -21.00 5.16 0.26
N ILE A 120 -20.59 5.08 1.52
CA ILE A 120 -19.21 4.91 1.95
C ILE A 120 -18.71 3.50 1.61
N LYS A 121 -19.45 2.45 1.97
CA LYS A 121 -19.10 1.06 1.63
C LYS A 121 -19.09 0.85 0.12
N TYR A 122 -20.00 1.51 -0.56
CA TYR A 122 -20.18 1.34 -1.99
C TYR A 122 -19.09 2.02 -2.82
N GLY A 123 -18.66 3.19 -2.37
CA GLY A 123 -17.66 3.98 -3.07
C GLY A 123 -16.22 3.52 -2.85
N PHE A 124 -16.00 2.53 -1.98
CA PHE A 124 -14.67 2.06 -1.66
C PHE A 124 -14.44 0.60 -2.07
N SER A 125 -13.53 0.40 -3.02
CA SER A 125 -12.94 -0.91 -3.30
C SER A 125 -11.43 -0.81 -3.11
N ARG A 126 -10.85 -1.72 -2.32
CA ARG A 126 -9.41 -1.78 -2.08
C ARG A 126 -8.63 -1.95 -3.39
N ASP A 127 -9.19 -2.70 -4.33
CA ASP A 127 -8.55 -3.02 -5.60
C ASP A 127 -8.60 -1.86 -6.60
N ASP A 128 -9.54 -0.91 -6.42
CA ASP A 128 -9.71 0.24 -7.30
C ASP A 128 -8.82 1.44 -6.93
N LEU A 129 -8.29 1.47 -5.71
CA LEU A 129 -7.44 2.58 -5.24
C LEU A 129 -6.09 2.62 -5.93
N PHE A 130 -5.57 1.45 -6.29
CA PHE A 130 -4.25 1.30 -6.86
C PHE A 130 -4.30 0.28 -8.00
N SER A 131 -4.68 0.72 -9.19
CA SER A 131 -4.59 -0.09 -10.40
C SER A 131 -3.13 -0.12 -10.88
N GLY A 132 -2.32 -1.00 -10.33
CA GLY A 132 -1.00 -1.29 -10.84
C GLY A 132 0.15 -0.66 -10.06
N ASN A 133 0.57 0.55 -10.30
CA ASN A 133 1.74 1.15 -9.65
C ASN A 133 1.34 2.34 -8.79
N VAL A 134 1.57 2.24 -7.47
CA VAL A 134 1.53 3.42 -6.59
C VAL A 134 2.80 4.22 -6.82
N ASP A 135 2.73 5.24 -7.66
CA ASP A 135 3.85 6.17 -7.78
C ASP A 135 3.60 7.43 -6.95
N ALA A 136 4.70 8.13 -6.60
CA ALA A 136 4.63 9.36 -5.81
C ALA A 136 3.85 10.50 -6.50
N ARG A 137 3.62 10.41 -7.81
CA ARG A 137 2.83 11.38 -8.59
C ARG A 137 1.35 11.15 -8.38
N GLU A 138 0.93 9.89 -8.41
CA GLU A 138 -0.47 9.51 -8.19
C GLU A 138 -0.92 9.89 -6.78
N ILE A 139 -0.07 9.65 -5.77
CA ILE A 139 -0.30 10.11 -4.39
C ILE A 139 -0.41 11.64 -4.33
N LYS A 140 0.50 12.39 -5.00
CA LYS A 140 0.47 13.85 -5.04
C LYS A 140 -0.73 14.41 -5.80
N GLU A 141 -1.17 13.76 -6.86
CA GLU A 141 -2.35 14.18 -7.63
C GLU A 141 -3.64 13.95 -6.84
N ILE A 142 -3.75 12.82 -6.12
CA ILE A 142 -4.88 12.54 -5.24
C ILE A 142 -4.93 13.57 -4.09
N ALA A 143 -3.78 13.97 -3.55
CA ALA A 143 -3.70 14.94 -2.46
C ALA A 143 -3.91 16.42 -2.90
N LYS A 144 -3.74 16.75 -4.19
CA LYS A 144 -3.90 18.12 -4.72
C LYS A 144 -5.30 18.40 -5.28
N LYS A 145 -6.09 17.37 -5.54
CA LYS A 145 -7.49 17.48 -6.01
C LYS A 145 -8.47 17.44 -4.86
#